data_82c1386b28fa74dcd04263badf424ad7
#
_entry.id   82c1386b28fa74dcd04263badf424ad7
#
_cell.length_a   1.000
_cell.length_b   1.000
_cell.length_c   1.000
_cell.angle_alpha   90.00
_cell.angle_beta   90.00
_cell.angle_gamma   90.00
#
_symmetry.space_group_name_H-M   'P 1'
#
loop_
_entity.id
_entity.type
_entity.pdbx_description
1 polymer ?
#
loop_
_entity_poly.entity_id
_entity_poly.type
_entity_poly.pdbx_seq_one_letter_code
_entity_poly.pdbx_strand_id
1 'polypeptide(L)'
;MTQRAILDCDGILCCPHCGGNNLHHSTVEVFNRPREDDPSTAVLVKENGAPIVGHPLSNPSGRRNGILIEFKCENCGFDNPAKVFALGIVQHKGNTFLSWFGVV
;
A
#
# COMPACT_ATOMS: atom_id res chain seq x y z
N MET A 1 4.94 -8.24 8.88
CA MET A 1 3.78 -9.12 8.78
C MET A 1 2.69 -8.45 7.96
N THR A 2 2.06 -9.20 7.06
CA THR A 2 0.96 -8.69 6.23
C THR A 2 -0.38 -9.18 6.76
N GLN A 3 -1.42 -8.44 6.50
CA GLN A 3 -2.78 -8.70 6.93
C GLN A 3 -3.71 -8.43 5.75
N ARG A 4 -4.65 -9.34 5.50
CA ARG A 4 -5.59 -9.17 4.40
C ARG A 4 -6.46 -7.93 4.60
N ALA A 5 -6.65 -7.15 3.52
CA ALA A 5 -7.55 -6.02 3.54
C ALA A 5 -9.01 -6.49 3.59
N ILE A 6 -9.83 -5.77 4.35
CA ILE A 6 -11.24 -6.09 4.55
C ILE A 6 -12.08 -4.89 4.11
N LEU A 7 -13.12 -5.16 3.34
CA LEU A 7 -14.14 -4.18 2.97
C LEU A 7 -15.39 -4.44 3.81
N ASP A 8 -16.14 -3.39 4.12
CA ASP A 8 -17.44 -3.55 4.76
C ASP A 8 -18.52 -3.95 3.73
N CYS A 9 -19.77 -4.09 4.17
CA CYS A 9 -20.86 -4.53 3.29
C CYS A 9 -21.19 -3.55 2.17
N ASP A 10 -20.76 -2.30 2.29
CA ASP A 10 -20.93 -1.28 1.26
C ASP A 10 -19.71 -1.15 0.33
N GLY A 11 -18.70 -2.00 0.53
CA GLY A 11 -17.47 -1.99 -0.26
C GLY A 11 -16.46 -0.94 0.19
N ILE A 12 -16.58 -0.42 1.39
CA ILE A 12 -15.66 0.59 1.94
C ILE A 12 -14.51 -0.12 2.68
N LEU A 13 -13.28 0.32 2.38
CA LEU A 13 -12.08 -0.23 3.00
C LEU A 13 -12.02 0.09 4.48
N CYS A 14 -11.73 -0.91 5.30
CA CYS A 14 -11.71 -0.79 6.76
C CYS A 14 -10.28 -0.73 7.31
N CYS A 15 -10.10 0.08 8.35
CA CYS A 15 -8.82 0.23 9.04
C CYS A 15 -8.40 -1.09 9.70
N PRO A 16 -7.13 -1.53 9.51
CA PRO A 16 -6.66 -2.78 10.12
C PRO A 16 -6.48 -2.70 11.64
N HIS A 17 -6.46 -1.48 12.21
CA HIS A 17 -6.31 -1.29 13.66
C HIS A 17 -7.65 -1.23 14.39
N CYS A 18 -8.58 -0.39 13.89
CA CYS A 18 -9.83 -0.14 14.61
C CYS A 18 -11.09 -0.65 13.90
N GLY A 19 -10.97 -1.11 12.65
CA GLY A 19 -12.11 -1.56 11.87
C GLY A 19 -12.97 -0.45 11.29
N GLY A 20 -12.65 0.81 11.54
CA GLY A 20 -13.40 1.95 11.01
C GLY A 20 -13.19 2.11 9.51
N ASN A 21 -14.10 2.81 8.85
CA ASN A 21 -14.11 2.96 7.40
C ASN A 21 -13.79 4.39 6.93
N ASN A 22 -13.11 5.19 7.76
CA ASN A 22 -12.74 6.57 7.45
C ASN A 22 -11.24 6.67 7.18
N LEU A 23 -10.81 6.13 6.05
CA LEU A 23 -9.41 6.10 5.65
C LEU A 23 -9.13 7.14 4.57
N HIS A 24 -7.94 7.75 4.65
CA HIS A 24 -7.46 8.72 3.67
C HIS A 24 -6.08 8.30 3.17
N HIS A 25 -5.92 8.22 1.86
CA HIS A 25 -4.61 7.90 1.30
C HIS A 25 -3.73 9.15 1.20
N SER A 26 -2.44 8.95 1.29
CA SER A 26 -1.45 10.04 1.20
C SER A 26 -0.41 9.74 0.12
N THR A 27 0.57 8.91 0.42
CA THR A 27 1.66 8.60 -0.50
C THR A 27 1.33 7.34 -1.30
N VAL A 28 1.62 7.37 -2.60
CA VAL A 28 1.40 6.22 -3.49
C VAL A 28 2.72 5.86 -4.16
N GLU A 29 3.11 4.58 -4.05
CA GLU A 29 4.26 4.04 -4.76
C GLU A 29 3.79 3.01 -5.78
N VAL A 30 4.17 3.21 -7.05
CA VAL A 30 3.86 2.28 -8.13
C VAL A 30 5.14 1.61 -8.57
N PHE A 31 5.16 0.28 -8.51
CA PHE A 31 6.33 -0.52 -8.89
C PHE A 31 6.05 -1.21 -10.21
N ASN A 32 6.92 -1.00 -11.20
CA ASN A 32 6.81 -1.62 -12.50
C ASN A 32 8.00 -2.57 -12.73
N ARG A 33 7.68 -3.80 -13.09
CA ARG A 33 8.66 -4.84 -13.39
C ARG A 33 8.22 -5.54 -14.68
N PRO A 34 8.85 -5.21 -15.83
CA PRO A 34 8.44 -5.77 -17.13
C PRO A 34 8.59 -7.30 -17.21
N ARG A 35 9.62 -7.85 -16.56
CA ARG A 35 9.91 -9.29 -16.52
C ARG A 35 10.22 -9.69 -15.09
N GLU A 36 9.99 -10.97 -14.78
CA GLU A 36 10.20 -11.49 -13.42
C GLU A 36 11.60 -11.28 -12.86
N ASP A 37 12.61 -11.31 -13.73
CA ASP A 37 14.01 -11.17 -13.32
C ASP A 37 14.52 -9.73 -13.35
N ASP A 38 13.72 -8.79 -13.84
CA ASP A 38 14.12 -7.39 -13.93
C ASP A 38 14.02 -6.69 -12.58
N PRO A 39 14.86 -5.69 -12.32
CA PRO A 39 14.66 -4.84 -11.16
C PRO A 39 13.40 -4.01 -11.31
N SER A 40 12.73 -3.75 -10.19
CA SER A 40 11.56 -2.87 -10.20
C SER A 40 11.98 -1.43 -10.44
N THR A 41 11.22 -0.71 -11.29
CA THR A 41 11.27 0.74 -11.36
C THR A 41 10.06 1.26 -10.61
N ALA A 42 10.23 2.28 -9.79
CA ALA A 42 9.13 2.82 -9.01
C ALA A 42 8.96 4.31 -9.21
N VAL A 43 7.71 4.74 -9.12
CA VAL A 43 7.35 6.15 -9.03
C VAL A 43 6.67 6.36 -7.69
N LEU A 44 7.22 7.27 -6.89
CA LEU A 44 6.67 7.65 -5.60
C LEU A 44 5.98 9.00 -5.75
N VAL A 45 4.68 9.02 -5.51
CA VAL A 45 3.90 10.25 -5.47
C VAL A 45 3.65 10.59 -4.01
N LYS A 46 4.30 11.66 -3.54
CA LYS A 46 4.14 12.13 -2.17
C LYS A 46 2.94 13.06 -2.05
N GLU A 47 2.44 13.18 -0.85
CA GLU A 47 1.39 14.13 -0.52
C GLU A 47 1.81 15.56 -0.87
N ASN A 48 3.08 15.88 -0.65
CA ASN A 48 3.67 17.17 -1.00
C ASN A 48 4.99 16.96 -1.72
N GLY A 49 5.23 17.74 -2.77
CA GLY A 49 6.48 17.72 -3.50
C GLY A 49 6.41 17.03 -4.85
N ALA A 50 7.55 16.97 -5.53
CA ALA A 50 7.67 16.39 -6.85
C ALA A 50 7.71 14.86 -6.79
N PRO A 51 7.22 14.15 -7.82
CA PRO A 51 7.35 12.70 -7.91
C PRO A 51 8.83 12.28 -7.93
N ILE A 52 9.10 11.15 -7.30
CA ILE A 52 10.44 10.56 -7.26
C ILE A 52 10.43 9.29 -8.10
N VAL A 53 11.38 9.17 -9.02
CA VAL A 53 11.55 7.96 -9.84
C VAL A 53 12.86 7.27 -9.42
N GLY A 54 12.81 5.95 -9.23
CA GLY A 54 13.98 5.22 -8.79
C GLY A 54 13.82 3.71 -8.89
N HIS A 55 14.70 2.99 -8.22
CA HIS A 55 14.71 1.53 -8.17
C HIS A 55 14.65 1.04 -6.73
N PRO A 56 13.57 1.31 -5.99
CA PRO A 56 13.49 0.87 -4.61
C PRO A 56 13.36 -0.65 -4.49
N LEU A 57 13.82 -1.17 -3.37
CA LEU A 57 13.79 -2.60 -3.08
C LEU A 57 12.49 -3.04 -2.40
N SER A 58 11.52 -2.12 -2.25
CA SER A 58 10.34 -2.33 -1.42
C SER A 58 9.08 -2.77 -2.17
N ASN A 59 9.22 -3.24 -3.42
CA ASN A 59 8.08 -3.76 -4.17
C ASN A 59 7.42 -4.90 -3.39
N PRO A 60 6.11 -4.79 -3.05
CA PRO A 60 5.40 -5.82 -2.30
C PRO A 60 5.24 -7.12 -3.09
N SER A 61 5.30 -7.06 -4.42
CA SER A 61 5.27 -8.24 -5.27
C SER A 61 6.68 -8.77 -5.47
N GLY A 62 6.88 -10.06 -5.24
CA GLY A 62 8.22 -10.66 -5.36
C GLY A 62 8.78 -10.66 -6.77
N ARG A 63 7.94 -10.82 -7.79
CA ARG A 63 8.37 -10.97 -9.18
C ARG A 63 7.52 -10.20 -10.19
N ARG A 64 6.54 -9.44 -9.74
CA ARG A 64 5.58 -8.75 -10.61
C ARG A 64 5.48 -7.28 -10.24
N ASN A 65 4.57 -6.59 -10.90
CA ASN A 65 4.23 -5.22 -10.55
C ASN A 65 3.55 -5.17 -9.18
N GLY A 66 3.67 -4.07 -8.51
CA GLY A 66 3.03 -3.86 -7.22
C GLY A 66 2.67 -2.41 -7.01
N ILE A 67 1.81 -2.16 -6.03
CA ILE A 67 1.42 -0.81 -5.62
C ILE A 67 1.35 -0.78 -4.10
N LEU A 68 1.90 0.27 -3.51
CA LEU A 68 1.73 0.56 -2.08
C LEU A 68 1.06 1.91 -1.94
N ILE A 69 -0.04 1.95 -1.20
CA ILE A 69 -0.79 3.17 -0.93
C ILE A 69 -0.80 3.37 0.58
N GLU A 70 -0.16 4.45 1.04
CA GLU A 70 -0.14 4.79 2.46
C GLU A 70 -1.47 5.37 2.87
N PHE A 71 -2.01 4.90 3.97
CA PHE A 71 -3.28 5.37 4.53
C PHE A 71 -3.12 5.90 5.93
N LYS A 72 -4.00 6.83 6.27
CA LYS A 72 -4.20 7.35 7.61
C LYS A 72 -5.66 7.16 8.00
N CYS A 73 -5.91 6.77 9.22
CA CYS A 73 -7.26 6.55 9.73
C CYS A 73 -7.70 7.74 10.60
N GLU A 74 -8.87 8.31 10.33
CA GLU A 74 -9.42 9.41 11.14
C GLU A 74 -9.65 9.00 12.59
N ASN A 75 -10.11 7.76 12.79
CA ASN A 75 -10.44 7.27 14.14
C ASN A 75 -9.21 6.95 14.97
N CYS A 76 -8.06 6.66 14.34
CA CYS A 76 -6.81 6.36 15.03
C CYS A 76 -5.94 7.60 15.24
N GLY A 77 -6.32 8.72 14.62
CA GLY A 77 -5.56 9.98 14.68
C GLY A 77 -4.59 10.12 13.53
N PHE A 78 -4.76 11.17 12.71
CA PHE A 78 -3.92 11.43 11.53
C PHE A 78 -2.45 11.65 11.85
N ASP A 79 -2.17 12.25 12.99
CA ASP A 79 -0.81 12.65 13.35
C ASP A 79 -0.07 11.61 14.18
N ASN A 80 -0.64 10.41 14.31
CA ASN A 80 -0.01 9.33 15.07
C ASN A 80 0.90 8.49 14.18
N PRO A 81 2.25 8.68 14.24
CA PRO A 81 3.16 7.93 13.39
C PRO A 81 3.17 6.42 13.66
N ALA A 82 2.73 5.99 14.84
CA ALA A 82 2.63 4.57 15.18
C ALA A 82 1.47 3.87 14.47
N LYS A 83 0.58 4.64 13.83
CA LYS A 83 -0.60 4.13 13.13
C LYS A 83 -0.53 4.33 11.62
N VAL A 84 0.68 4.39 11.08
CA VAL A 84 0.90 4.46 9.63
C VAL A 84 0.92 3.05 9.06
N PHE A 85 0.19 2.83 7.99
CA PHE A 85 0.11 1.54 7.31
C PHE A 85 -0.14 1.75 5.82
N ALA A 86 0.16 0.74 5.01
CA ALA A 86 0.02 0.82 3.57
C ALA A 86 -0.82 -0.34 3.03
N LEU A 87 -1.71 -0.04 2.09
CA LEU A 87 -2.39 -1.06 1.31
C LEU A 87 -1.46 -1.49 0.17
N GLY A 88 -1.15 -2.77 0.11
CA GLY A 88 -0.40 -3.35 -0.98
C GLY A 88 -1.32 -4.05 -1.96
N ILE A 89 -1.12 -3.76 -3.25
CA ILE A 89 -1.73 -4.53 -4.34
C ILE A 89 -0.62 -5.42 -4.87
N VAL A 90 -0.74 -6.72 -4.60
CA VAL A 90 0.34 -7.70 -4.80
C VAL A 90 -0.08 -8.72 -5.84
N GLN A 91 0.79 -8.96 -6.82
CA GLN A 91 0.57 -9.97 -7.85
C GLN A 91 1.35 -11.24 -7.50
N HIS A 92 0.65 -12.38 -7.52
CA HIS A 92 1.29 -13.68 -7.27
C HIS A 92 0.53 -14.78 -7.98
N LYS A 93 1.21 -15.51 -8.87
CA LYS A 93 0.66 -16.66 -9.62
C LYS A 93 -0.69 -16.36 -10.29
N GLY A 94 -0.80 -15.20 -10.92
CA GLY A 94 -2.02 -14.80 -11.62
C GLY A 94 -3.11 -14.22 -10.75
N ASN A 95 -2.91 -14.14 -9.45
CA ASN A 95 -3.86 -13.56 -8.51
C ASN A 95 -3.43 -12.18 -8.04
N THR A 96 -4.40 -11.34 -7.76
CA THR A 96 -4.19 -10.02 -7.17
C THR A 96 -4.65 -10.04 -5.72
N PHE A 97 -3.73 -9.78 -4.81
CA PHE A 97 -4.00 -9.75 -3.38
C PHE A 97 -4.01 -8.32 -2.87
N LEU A 98 -4.96 -8.02 -2.01
CA LEU A 98 -5.03 -6.75 -1.28
C LEU A 98 -4.65 -7.03 0.17
N SER A 99 -3.51 -6.50 0.61
CA SER A 99 -2.95 -6.79 1.93
C SER A 99 -2.46 -5.52 2.60
N TRP A 100 -2.52 -5.49 3.93
CA TRP A 100 -1.95 -4.41 4.72
C TRP A 100 -0.50 -4.69 5.08
N PHE A 101 0.34 -3.70 4.91
CA PHE A 101 1.75 -3.71 5.30
C PHE A 101 2.00 -2.64 6.35
N GLY A 102 2.93 -2.90 7.26
CA GLY A 102 3.28 -1.95 8.31
C GLY A 102 2.28 -1.89 9.46
N VAL A 103 1.36 -2.83 9.54
CA VAL A 103 0.43 -2.93 10.67
C VAL A 103 1.15 -3.54 11.86
N VAL A 104 1.07 -2.87 13.00
CA VAL A 104 1.73 -3.31 14.23
C VAL A 104 0.70 -3.77 15.26
#